data_5e75cdcc5fd2c637286556264988a21f
#
_entry.id   5e75cdcc5fd2c637286556264988a21f
#
_cell.length_a   1.000
_cell.length_b   1.000
_cell.length_c   1.000
_cell.angle_alpha   90.00
_cell.angle_beta   90.00
_cell.angle_gamma   90.00
#
_symmetry.space_group_name_H-M   'P 1'
#
loop_
_entity.id
_entity.type
_entity.pdbx_description
1 polymer ?
#
loop_
_entity_poly.entity_id
_entity_poly.type
_entity_poly.pdbx_seq_one_letter_code
_entity_poly.pdbx_strand_id
1 'polypeptide(L)'
;KVNGKEVNRNIKHKEVVVQPIKKIVKVGINDKPKTASSGSYAVPIKNNYVINSNGKFGSRWGRMHEGLDFSCPTGTPIYAADGGTITKAGTFGGYGNCVIIKHDNGQETLYGHCSKINVSVGDKVYKGQVVANVGNTGRSTGSHLHFEVHVGGKAVDPWSYIF
;
A
#
# COMPACT_ATOMS: atom_id res chain seq x y z
N LYS A 1 40.61 -63.17 -5.06
CA LYS A 1 41.75 -63.53 -5.88
C LYS A 1 41.62 -65.00 -6.32
N VAL A 2 41.72 -65.25 -7.58
CA VAL A 2 41.86 -66.61 -8.11
C VAL A 2 43.22 -66.66 -8.76
N ASN A 3 44.07 -67.61 -8.35
CA ASN A 3 45.45 -67.80 -8.83
C ASN A 3 46.40 -66.59 -8.71
N GLY A 4 46.33 -65.84 -7.59
CA GLY A 4 47.25 -64.77 -7.29
C GLY A 4 47.05 -63.47 -8.09
N LYS A 5 46.11 -63.41 -9.03
CA LYS A 5 45.75 -62.20 -9.79
C LYS A 5 44.53 -61.53 -9.24
N GLU A 6 44.59 -60.21 -9.09
CA GLU A 6 43.49 -59.39 -8.69
C GLU A 6 42.40 -59.38 -9.79
N VAL A 7 41.24 -59.96 -9.53
CA VAL A 7 40.08 -59.89 -10.40
C VAL A 7 39.27 -58.68 -9.98
N ASN A 8 39.00 -57.83 -10.93
CA ASN A 8 38.29 -56.55 -10.81
C ASN A 8 37.30 -56.50 -9.64
N ARG A 9 37.54 -55.59 -8.70
CA ARG A 9 36.53 -55.15 -7.76
C ARG A 9 35.51 -54.28 -8.50
N ASN A 10 34.39 -54.87 -8.86
CA ASN A 10 33.21 -54.10 -9.14
C ASN A 10 32.85 -53.30 -7.91
N ILE A 11 33.06 -51.99 -7.95
CA ILE A 11 32.50 -51.06 -6.98
C ILE A 11 31.01 -51.06 -7.21
N LYS A 12 30.29 -51.92 -6.49
CA LYS A 12 28.85 -51.84 -6.42
C LYS A 12 28.48 -50.63 -5.56
N HIS A 13 27.83 -49.69 -6.18
CA HIS A 13 27.14 -48.55 -5.62
C HIS A 13 27.95 -47.68 -4.65
N LYS A 14 28.40 -46.52 -5.11
CA LYS A 14 28.40 -45.34 -4.24
C LYS A 14 26.93 -44.96 -4.01
N GLU A 15 26.37 -45.30 -2.89
CA GLU A 15 25.18 -44.62 -2.36
C GLU A 15 25.59 -43.16 -2.14
N VAL A 16 25.11 -42.30 -3.03
CA VAL A 16 25.11 -40.87 -2.77
C VAL A 16 24.05 -40.69 -1.69
N VAL A 17 24.46 -40.65 -0.41
CA VAL A 17 23.61 -40.21 0.66
C VAL A 17 23.36 -38.73 0.40
N VAL A 18 22.26 -38.44 -0.29
CA VAL A 18 21.73 -37.08 -0.39
C VAL A 18 21.30 -36.75 1.03
N GLN A 19 22.08 -35.89 1.70
CA GLN A 19 21.64 -35.33 2.96
C GLN A 19 20.25 -34.70 2.74
N PRO A 20 19.26 -34.98 3.60
CA PRO A 20 17.95 -34.37 3.47
C PRO A 20 18.14 -32.86 3.53
N ILE A 21 17.80 -32.16 2.44
CA ILE A 21 17.65 -30.72 2.42
C ILE A 21 16.71 -30.41 3.59
N LYS A 22 17.21 -29.65 4.58
CA LYS A 22 16.37 -29.14 5.65
C LYS A 22 15.18 -28.47 4.99
N LYS A 23 14.01 -29.13 5.07
CA LYS A 23 12.76 -28.56 4.63
C LYS A 23 12.57 -27.30 5.48
N ILE A 24 12.84 -26.13 4.91
CA ILE A 24 12.45 -24.87 5.56
C ILE A 24 10.93 -24.89 5.52
N VAL A 25 10.33 -25.40 6.59
CA VAL A 25 8.91 -25.18 6.85
C VAL A 25 8.83 -23.69 7.17
N LYS A 26 8.42 -22.88 6.19
CA LYS A 26 7.89 -21.56 6.49
C LYS A 26 6.65 -21.84 7.33
N VAL A 27 6.81 -21.81 8.65
CA VAL A 27 5.69 -21.65 9.56
C VAL A 27 5.13 -20.29 9.19
N GLY A 28 4.05 -20.27 8.43
CA GLY A 28 3.27 -19.09 8.20
C GLY A 28 2.79 -18.65 9.59
N ILE A 29 3.47 -17.66 10.16
CA ILE A 29 2.91 -16.91 11.26
C ILE A 29 1.67 -16.27 10.63
N ASN A 30 0.49 -16.72 11.07
CA ASN A 30 -0.79 -16.19 10.62
C ASN A 30 -1.05 -14.85 11.31
N ASP A 31 -0.03 -13.98 11.33
CA ASP A 31 -0.19 -12.59 11.67
C ASP A 31 -0.79 -11.89 10.45
N LYS A 32 -2.12 -12.05 10.32
CA LYS A 32 -2.86 -11.15 9.45
C LYS A 32 -2.52 -9.74 9.90
N PRO A 33 -2.05 -8.85 8.99
CA PRO A 33 -1.76 -7.49 9.35
C PRO A 33 -2.94 -6.90 10.11
N LYS A 34 -2.67 -6.22 11.22
CA LYS A 34 -3.73 -5.63 12.04
C LYS A 34 -4.48 -4.61 11.20
N THR A 35 -5.76 -4.84 10.97
CA THR A 35 -6.65 -3.89 10.26
C THR A 35 -7.12 -2.77 11.15
N ALA A 36 -6.92 -2.89 12.47
CA ALA A 36 -7.22 -1.82 13.42
C ALA A 36 -6.35 -0.58 13.16
N SER A 37 -6.95 0.59 13.32
CA SER A 37 -6.24 1.87 13.24
C SER A 37 -5.22 1.99 14.38
N SER A 38 -4.02 2.48 14.05
CA SER A 38 -2.96 2.75 15.03
C SER A 38 -3.07 4.16 15.63
N GLY A 39 -3.87 5.05 15.01
CA GLY A 39 -3.97 6.47 15.35
C GLY A 39 -2.78 7.31 14.88
N SER A 40 -1.83 6.71 14.17
CA SER A 40 -0.67 7.36 13.56
C SER A 40 -0.69 7.10 12.06
N TYR A 41 -0.68 8.13 11.25
CA TYR A 41 -0.78 8.00 9.80
C TYR A 41 0.59 7.91 9.13
N ALA A 42 0.71 7.07 8.13
CA ALA A 42 1.87 7.00 7.26
C ALA A 42 1.65 7.78 5.98
N VAL A 43 2.74 8.24 5.37
CA VAL A 43 2.71 8.84 4.04
C VAL A 43 2.12 7.84 3.04
N PRO A 44 1.08 8.21 2.26
CA PRO A 44 0.37 7.29 1.38
C PRO A 44 1.13 6.92 0.10
N ILE A 45 2.23 7.58 -0.20
CA ILE A 45 3.14 7.30 -1.31
C ILE A 45 4.54 7.06 -0.75
N LYS A 46 5.18 5.95 -1.12
CA LYS A 46 6.50 5.58 -0.54
C LYS A 46 7.68 6.28 -1.21
N ASN A 47 7.66 6.45 -2.53
CA ASN A 47 8.82 6.94 -3.29
C ASN A 47 8.39 7.77 -4.50
N ASN A 48 9.31 8.58 -5.03
CA ASN A 48 9.17 9.29 -6.31
C ASN A 48 7.95 10.24 -6.37
N TYR A 49 7.74 11.02 -5.33
CA TYR A 49 6.73 12.08 -5.32
C TYR A 49 7.34 13.44 -5.01
N VAL A 50 6.64 14.48 -5.42
CA VAL A 50 6.93 15.87 -5.07
C VAL A 50 5.67 16.52 -4.53
N ILE A 51 5.79 17.25 -3.40
CA ILE A 51 4.75 18.14 -2.90
C ILE A 51 5.24 19.56 -3.15
N ASN A 52 4.70 20.19 -4.18
CA ASN A 52 5.03 21.60 -4.48
C ASN A 52 4.20 22.55 -3.62
N SER A 53 4.50 23.86 -3.67
CA SER A 53 3.79 24.88 -2.88
C SER A 53 2.29 24.91 -3.13
N ASN A 54 1.87 24.69 -4.38
CA ASN A 54 0.46 24.67 -4.77
C ASN A 54 -0.25 23.35 -4.39
N GLY A 55 0.48 22.31 -4.04
CA GLY A 55 -0.05 21.04 -3.57
C GLY A 55 -0.32 20.99 -2.06
N LYS A 56 -0.04 22.06 -1.32
CA LYS A 56 -0.25 22.13 0.13
C LYS A 56 -1.69 22.47 0.48
N PHE A 57 -2.10 22.04 1.68
CA PHE A 57 -3.37 22.42 2.28
C PHE A 57 -3.45 23.93 2.47
N GLY A 58 -4.61 24.54 2.25
CA GLY A 58 -4.85 25.94 2.49
C GLY A 58 -5.41 26.71 1.28
N SER A 59 -5.51 28.03 1.40
CA SER A 59 -6.06 28.88 0.35
C SER A 59 -5.10 28.99 -0.82
N ARG A 60 -5.58 28.68 -2.03
CA ARG A 60 -4.86 28.89 -3.29
C ARG A 60 -5.80 29.47 -4.37
N TRP A 61 -5.40 30.55 -5.02
CA TRP A 61 -6.20 31.21 -6.08
C TRP A 61 -7.66 31.49 -5.66
N GLY A 62 -7.87 31.92 -4.41
CA GLY A 62 -9.19 32.25 -3.90
C GLY A 62 -10.08 31.04 -3.58
N ARG A 63 -9.54 29.83 -3.56
CA ARG A 63 -10.24 28.59 -3.19
C ARG A 63 -9.47 27.82 -2.13
N MET A 64 -10.19 27.14 -1.24
CA MET A 64 -9.60 26.25 -0.27
C MET A 64 -9.15 24.96 -0.96
N HIS A 65 -7.92 24.53 -0.71
CA HIS A 65 -7.40 23.21 -1.02
C HIS A 65 -7.42 22.37 0.24
N GLU A 66 -8.23 21.34 0.26
CA GLU A 66 -8.57 20.57 1.45
C GLU A 66 -7.63 19.40 1.72
N GLY A 67 -6.52 19.29 0.98
CA GLY A 67 -5.60 18.17 1.09
C GLY A 67 -4.15 18.48 0.77
N LEU A 68 -3.37 17.42 0.59
CA LEU A 68 -2.02 17.44 0.04
C LEU A 68 -1.98 16.74 -1.32
N ASP A 69 -1.37 17.38 -2.30
CA ASP A 69 -1.17 16.81 -3.63
C ASP A 69 0.25 16.23 -3.75
N PHE A 70 0.32 14.91 -3.93
CA PHE A 70 1.56 14.18 -4.20
C PHE A 70 1.71 13.98 -5.70
N SER A 71 2.47 14.85 -6.36
CA SER A 71 2.77 14.73 -7.79
C SER A 71 3.69 13.53 -8.04
N CYS A 72 3.21 12.54 -8.77
CA CYS A 72 3.93 11.31 -9.10
C CYS A 72 3.31 10.63 -10.33
N PRO A 73 4.01 9.69 -10.99
CA PRO A 73 3.52 9.04 -12.20
C PRO A 73 2.19 8.29 -12.00
N THR A 74 1.35 8.31 -13.03
CA THR A 74 0.15 7.45 -13.09
C THR A 74 0.54 5.98 -12.90
N GLY A 75 -0.25 5.24 -12.11
CA GLY A 75 0.02 3.85 -11.77
C GLY A 75 0.84 3.64 -10.50
N THR A 76 1.44 4.70 -9.92
CA THR A 76 2.14 4.61 -8.64
C THR A 76 1.19 4.07 -7.56
N PRO A 77 1.60 3.04 -6.77
CA PRO A 77 0.76 2.49 -5.72
C PRO A 77 0.44 3.51 -4.62
N ILE A 78 -0.84 3.57 -4.23
CA ILE A 78 -1.34 4.35 -3.09
C ILE A 78 -1.58 3.40 -1.93
N TYR A 79 -1.02 3.73 -0.78
CA TYR A 79 -1.09 2.91 0.42
C TYR A 79 -2.04 3.52 1.44
N ALA A 80 -2.79 2.67 2.16
CA ALA A 80 -3.60 3.10 3.30
C ALA A 80 -2.69 3.75 4.36
N ALA A 81 -2.99 4.98 4.73
CA ALA A 81 -2.22 5.73 5.72
C ALA A 81 -2.31 5.10 7.12
N ASP A 82 -3.44 4.48 7.43
CA ASP A 82 -3.65 3.66 8.64
C ASP A 82 -4.70 2.57 8.37
N GLY A 83 -4.87 1.64 9.32
CA GLY A 83 -5.90 0.61 9.27
C GLY A 83 -7.31 1.18 9.38
N GLY A 84 -8.31 0.46 8.87
CA GLY A 84 -9.70 0.91 8.93
C GLY A 84 -10.63 0.14 8.00
N THR A 85 -11.78 0.75 7.73
CA THR A 85 -12.83 0.21 6.85
C THR A 85 -13.04 1.12 5.66
N ILE A 86 -13.11 0.57 4.45
CA ILE A 86 -13.44 1.32 3.24
C ILE A 86 -14.90 1.76 3.29
N THR A 87 -15.15 3.06 3.28
CA THR A 87 -16.51 3.65 3.24
C THR A 87 -16.88 4.14 1.84
N LYS A 88 -15.87 4.41 1.00
CA LYS A 88 -16.05 4.78 -0.40
C LYS A 88 -15.00 4.13 -1.28
N ALA A 89 -15.42 3.58 -2.42
CA ALA A 89 -14.55 3.06 -3.48
C ALA A 89 -15.27 3.25 -4.81
N GLY A 90 -14.86 4.25 -5.61
CA GLY A 90 -15.52 4.59 -6.88
C GLY A 90 -15.50 6.07 -7.18
N THR A 91 -16.25 6.51 -8.19
CA THR A 91 -16.31 7.91 -8.59
C THR A 91 -17.01 8.77 -7.52
N PHE A 92 -16.40 9.92 -7.22
CA PHE A 92 -16.90 10.87 -6.24
C PHE A 92 -16.63 12.32 -6.65
N GLY A 93 -17.60 12.94 -7.32
CA GLY A 93 -17.55 14.36 -7.72
C GLY A 93 -16.24 14.78 -8.39
N GLY A 94 -15.69 15.89 -7.94
CA GLY A 94 -14.43 16.42 -8.45
C GLY A 94 -13.19 15.57 -8.18
N TYR A 95 -13.25 14.66 -7.20
CA TYR A 95 -12.15 13.73 -6.86
C TYR A 95 -11.93 12.63 -7.90
N GLY A 96 -12.88 12.46 -8.85
CA GLY A 96 -12.82 11.35 -9.81
C GLY A 96 -12.95 10.00 -9.10
N ASN A 97 -12.14 9.03 -9.48
CA ASN A 97 -12.06 7.77 -8.73
C ASN A 97 -11.40 8.00 -7.39
N CYS A 98 -12.07 7.61 -6.34
CA CYS A 98 -11.71 7.96 -4.96
C CYS A 98 -11.90 6.76 -4.03
N VAL A 99 -11.03 6.67 -3.04
CA VAL A 99 -11.14 5.77 -1.88
C VAL A 99 -11.26 6.63 -0.63
N ILE A 100 -12.17 6.25 0.30
CA ILE A 100 -12.24 6.81 1.66
C ILE A 100 -12.12 5.67 2.64
N ILE A 101 -11.24 5.84 3.63
CA ILE A 101 -11.04 4.91 4.74
C ILE A 101 -11.51 5.59 6.02
N LYS A 102 -12.44 4.93 6.73
CA LYS A 102 -12.82 5.30 8.07
C LYS A 102 -11.98 4.53 9.07
N HIS A 103 -11.29 5.25 9.95
CA HIS A 103 -10.40 4.72 10.97
C HIS A 103 -11.15 4.52 12.29
N ASP A 104 -10.63 3.63 13.17
CA ASP A 104 -11.30 3.30 14.43
C ASP A 104 -11.36 4.47 15.44
N ASN A 105 -10.49 5.49 15.25
CA ASN A 105 -10.51 6.73 16.01
C ASN A 105 -11.59 7.74 15.55
N GLY A 106 -12.43 7.35 14.56
CA GLY A 106 -13.49 8.18 14.01
C GLY A 106 -13.05 9.18 12.93
N GLN A 107 -11.76 9.25 12.62
CA GLN A 107 -11.23 10.07 11.53
C GLN A 107 -11.38 9.35 10.20
N GLU A 108 -11.22 10.09 9.09
CA GLU A 108 -11.24 9.52 7.75
C GLU A 108 -10.03 10.02 6.93
N THR A 109 -9.57 9.19 6.01
CA THR A 109 -8.60 9.60 4.98
C THR A 109 -9.19 9.38 3.60
N LEU A 110 -8.96 10.36 2.70
CA LEU A 110 -9.46 10.36 1.32
C LEU A 110 -8.28 10.32 0.35
N TYR A 111 -8.44 9.52 -0.70
CA TYR A 111 -7.45 9.30 -1.75
C TYR A 111 -8.11 9.55 -3.12
N GLY A 112 -7.89 10.73 -3.69
CA GLY A 112 -8.53 11.19 -4.93
C GLY A 112 -7.70 10.99 -6.19
N HIS A 113 -8.34 11.18 -7.34
CA HIS A 113 -7.81 11.15 -8.70
C HIS A 113 -7.21 9.81 -9.14
N CYS A 114 -7.64 8.69 -8.51
CA CYS A 114 -7.11 7.37 -8.77
C CYS A 114 -7.33 6.91 -10.21
N SER A 115 -6.33 6.24 -10.80
CA SER A 115 -6.48 5.53 -12.08
C SER A 115 -7.15 4.17 -11.91
N LYS A 116 -6.89 3.51 -10.75
CA LYS A 116 -7.42 2.20 -10.41
C LYS A 116 -7.70 2.12 -8.92
N ILE A 117 -8.81 1.49 -8.56
CA ILE A 117 -9.18 1.17 -7.18
C ILE A 117 -9.00 -0.33 -6.99
N ASN A 118 -8.35 -0.75 -5.90
CA ASN A 118 -7.99 -2.14 -5.61
C ASN A 118 -8.77 -2.73 -4.43
N VAL A 119 -9.75 -2.01 -3.92
CA VAL A 119 -10.58 -2.36 -2.74
C VAL A 119 -12.05 -2.09 -3.02
N SER A 120 -12.92 -2.63 -2.18
CA SER A 120 -14.37 -2.45 -2.23
C SER A 120 -14.90 -1.86 -0.94
N VAL A 121 -16.07 -1.20 -0.99
CA VAL A 121 -16.76 -0.71 0.21
C VAL A 121 -17.03 -1.87 1.17
N GLY A 122 -16.71 -1.66 2.44
CA GLY A 122 -16.83 -2.67 3.50
C GLY A 122 -15.54 -3.45 3.77
N ASP A 123 -14.55 -3.39 2.87
CA ASP A 123 -13.26 -4.05 3.10
C ASP A 123 -12.56 -3.47 4.34
N LYS A 124 -11.95 -4.37 5.13
CA LYS A 124 -11.00 -4.02 6.18
C LYS A 124 -9.60 -3.96 5.60
N VAL A 125 -8.94 -2.84 5.78
CA VAL A 125 -7.56 -2.62 5.31
C VAL A 125 -6.62 -2.38 6.48
N TYR A 126 -5.34 -2.73 6.28
CA TYR A 126 -4.28 -2.46 7.25
C TYR A 126 -3.39 -1.31 6.77
N LYS A 127 -2.72 -0.65 7.69
CA LYS A 127 -1.74 0.40 7.42
C LYS A 127 -0.68 -0.09 6.42
N GLY A 128 -0.50 0.64 5.33
CA GLY A 128 0.46 0.28 4.27
C GLY A 128 -0.06 -0.75 3.26
N GLN A 129 -1.33 -1.14 3.29
CA GLN A 129 -1.96 -1.93 2.23
C GLN A 129 -2.16 -1.07 0.99
N VAL A 130 -1.92 -1.63 -0.21
CA VAL A 130 -2.23 -0.95 -1.48
C VAL A 130 -3.74 -0.90 -1.66
N VAL A 131 -4.31 0.31 -1.74
CA VAL A 131 -5.76 0.53 -1.88
C VAL A 131 -6.16 1.06 -3.25
N ALA A 132 -5.24 1.75 -3.93
CA ALA A 132 -5.47 2.34 -5.25
C ALA A 132 -4.15 2.57 -5.99
N ASN A 133 -4.24 3.14 -7.20
CA ASN A 133 -3.10 3.62 -7.97
C ASN A 133 -3.33 5.07 -8.39
N VAL A 134 -2.27 5.87 -8.37
CA VAL A 134 -2.28 7.26 -8.80
C VAL A 134 -2.78 7.41 -10.22
N GLY A 135 -3.53 8.46 -10.48
CA GLY A 135 -4.07 8.78 -11.80
C GLY A 135 -4.24 10.26 -12.05
N ASN A 136 -5.20 10.57 -12.90
CA ASN A 136 -5.56 11.93 -13.32
C ASN A 136 -7.07 12.02 -13.60
N THR A 137 -7.89 11.30 -12.81
CA THR A 137 -9.34 11.27 -12.99
C THR A 137 -10.03 12.42 -12.25
N GLY A 138 -11.24 12.78 -12.67
CA GLY A 138 -11.99 13.88 -12.06
C GLY A 138 -11.43 15.26 -12.45
N ARG A 139 -11.51 16.22 -11.52
CA ARG A 139 -11.00 17.59 -11.72
C ARG A 139 -9.51 17.65 -11.40
N SER A 140 -8.68 17.20 -12.29
CA SER A 140 -7.23 17.15 -12.16
C SER A 140 -6.55 17.64 -13.44
N THR A 141 -5.43 18.31 -13.31
CA THR A 141 -4.63 18.86 -14.44
C THR A 141 -3.37 18.08 -14.73
N GLY A 142 -3.06 17.06 -13.92
CA GLY A 142 -1.88 16.24 -14.07
C GLY A 142 -1.89 15.06 -13.12
N SER A 143 -1.01 14.08 -13.34
CA SER A 143 -0.94 12.87 -12.51
C SER A 143 -0.50 13.21 -11.09
N HIS A 144 -1.36 12.94 -10.11
CA HIS A 144 -1.07 13.10 -8.69
C HIS A 144 -2.06 12.31 -7.82
N LEU A 145 -1.71 12.09 -6.57
CA LEU A 145 -2.64 11.72 -5.49
C LEU A 145 -3.06 13.00 -4.78
N HIS A 146 -4.35 13.24 -4.67
CA HIS A 146 -4.93 14.19 -3.73
C HIS A 146 -5.29 13.44 -2.45
N PHE A 147 -4.68 13.84 -1.32
CA PHE A 147 -4.82 13.17 -0.03
C PHE A 147 -5.39 14.11 1.02
N GLU A 148 -6.45 13.69 1.71
CA GLU A 148 -7.07 14.44 2.79
C GLU A 148 -7.11 13.64 4.08
N VAL A 149 -7.09 14.37 5.21
CA VAL A 149 -7.42 13.87 6.55
C VAL A 149 -8.65 14.63 7.05
N HIS A 150 -9.66 13.90 7.51
CA HIS A 150 -10.89 14.48 8.05
C HIS A 150 -11.02 14.17 9.53
N VAL A 151 -11.29 15.21 10.33
CA VAL A 151 -11.54 15.12 11.77
C VAL A 151 -12.91 15.75 12.06
N GLY A 152 -13.82 14.98 12.63
CA GLY A 152 -15.19 15.46 12.88
C GLY A 152 -15.92 15.90 11.60
N GLY A 153 -15.64 15.24 10.47
CA GLY A 153 -16.25 15.54 9.16
C GLY A 153 -15.68 16.78 8.46
N LYS A 154 -14.58 17.36 8.95
CA LYS A 154 -13.92 18.52 8.33
C LYS A 154 -12.50 18.16 7.90
N ALA A 155 -12.10 18.62 6.72
CA ALA A 155 -10.74 18.50 6.26
C ALA A 155 -9.79 19.33 7.13
N VAL A 156 -8.67 18.76 7.51
CA VAL A 156 -7.59 19.38 8.26
C VAL A 156 -6.28 19.24 7.52
N ASP A 157 -5.26 20.06 7.83
CA ASP A 157 -3.97 19.97 7.18
C ASP A 157 -3.33 18.58 7.40
N PRO A 158 -3.20 17.76 6.34
CA PRO A 158 -2.65 16.42 6.47
C PRO A 158 -1.18 16.41 6.88
N TRP A 159 -0.45 17.52 6.66
CA TRP A 159 0.99 17.61 6.92
C TRP A 159 1.34 17.19 8.35
N SER A 160 0.62 17.72 9.33
CA SER A 160 0.85 17.44 10.76
C SER A 160 0.48 16.02 11.20
N TYR A 161 -0.18 15.26 10.33
CA TYR A 161 -0.61 13.88 10.61
C TYR A 161 0.34 12.82 10.05
N ILE A 162 1.09 13.17 8.98
CA ILE A 162 1.91 12.22 8.24
C ILE A 162 3.41 12.55 8.24
N PHE A 163 3.80 13.73 8.71
CA PHE A 163 5.17 14.21 8.89
C PHE A 163 5.35 14.74 10.32
#